data_cce1b20e55b9e8cfc8ab52459d26ab03
#
_entry.id   cce1b20e55b9e8cfc8ab52459d26ab03
#
_cell.length_a   1.000
_cell.length_b   1.000
_cell.length_c   1.000
_cell.angle_alpha   90.00
_cell.angle_beta   90.00
_cell.angle_gamma   90.00
#
_symmetry.space_group_name_H-M   'P 1'
#
loop_
_entity.id
_entity.type
_entity.pdbx_description
1 polymer ?
#
loop_
_entity_poly.entity_id
_entity_poly.type
_entity_poly.pdbx_seq_one_letter_code
_entity_poly.pdbx_strand_id
1 'polypeptide(L)'
;MEKQLASLLALLPQAEVIGSADKVITDVTADSRAVVAGSLFICLKGATVDGHKFLAMAAEKGAVAALVEDVPAAVPQGVTLIKVADTREAMELVTPYFYDYPGRKLRMIGVTGTNGKTTSTNIIRLILRKAGYKVGLIGTINIMINDEITESHNTTPDVVDLQKTLYAMCCAGCDYCVMEVSSHALALKRVAGIEYDCAVLTNITQDHLDFHKTMENYRDAKSLLFEHLTDGNKPNKNAVFNMDDPSSAIIRERTKANVLTYGEGHDNDIYPLSFTVEPKHMQLLLQTPVGEMDLELKITGEFNVYNVMGVIGAMLAEKIDKNIICSVLDGFDGVPGRFQLVEAGQPYTVIVDYAHTPDGLENVLKTARSITRGKLWVVFGCGGDRDNKKRPLMGALALELADNIVVTSDNPRTEDPELIIDEIFTALQNVPEGKHVTRLSDRREAICYALAEAAADDVILIAGKGHENYQILKDRTIHFDDKEVVMEYWSDKKC
;
A
#
# COMPACT_ATOMS: atom_id res chain seq x y z
N MET A 1 -13.66 22.76 -10.66
CA MET A 1 -14.86 22.12 -11.25
C MET A 1 -16.10 22.73 -10.60
N GLU A 2 -17.23 22.79 -11.29
CA GLU A 2 -18.47 23.35 -10.74
C GLU A 2 -19.66 22.49 -11.12
N LYS A 3 -20.57 22.26 -10.17
CA LYS A 3 -21.82 21.52 -10.39
C LYS A 3 -22.98 22.22 -9.70
N GLN A 4 -24.16 22.23 -10.32
CA GLN A 4 -25.37 22.68 -9.65
C GLN A 4 -25.76 21.69 -8.55
N LEU A 5 -26.12 22.16 -7.35
CA LEU A 5 -26.54 21.29 -6.25
C LEU A 5 -27.74 20.42 -6.68
N ALA A 6 -28.67 20.97 -7.45
CA ALA A 6 -29.81 20.23 -7.98
C ALA A 6 -29.42 18.96 -8.75
N SER A 7 -28.29 18.98 -9.49
CA SER A 7 -27.80 17.79 -10.22
C SER A 7 -27.22 16.72 -9.30
N LEU A 8 -26.63 17.10 -8.16
CA LEU A 8 -26.18 16.17 -7.11
C LEU A 8 -27.38 15.56 -6.36
N LEU A 9 -28.42 16.38 -6.09
CA LEU A 9 -29.63 15.91 -5.44
C LEU A 9 -30.40 14.87 -6.27
N ALA A 10 -30.31 14.91 -7.60
CA ALA A 10 -30.90 13.90 -8.47
C ALA A 10 -30.35 12.48 -8.21
N LEU A 11 -29.15 12.35 -7.63
CA LEU A 11 -28.56 11.07 -7.21
C LEU A 11 -29.08 10.57 -5.84
N LEU A 12 -29.77 11.45 -5.12
CA LEU A 12 -30.24 11.21 -3.74
C LEU A 12 -31.78 11.40 -3.66
N PRO A 13 -32.58 10.58 -4.34
CA PRO A 13 -34.02 10.80 -4.48
C PRO A 13 -34.80 10.74 -3.18
N GLN A 14 -34.22 10.19 -2.11
CA GLN A 14 -34.82 10.09 -0.78
C GLN A 14 -34.32 11.15 0.19
N ALA A 15 -33.46 12.08 -0.25
CA ALA A 15 -32.94 13.11 0.59
C ALA A 15 -33.98 14.20 0.89
N GLU A 16 -34.04 14.66 2.15
CA GLU A 16 -34.79 15.83 2.56
C GLU A 16 -33.88 17.07 2.42
N VAL A 17 -34.34 18.08 1.68
CA VAL A 17 -33.58 19.32 1.44
C VAL A 17 -34.13 20.44 2.31
N ILE A 18 -33.27 21.02 3.16
CA ILE A 18 -33.59 22.13 4.04
C ILE A 18 -32.77 23.34 3.58
N GLY A 19 -33.41 24.27 2.90
CA GLY A 19 -32.80 25.44 2.26
C GLY A 19 -32.97 25.47 0.76
N SER A 20 -32.17 26.27 0.05
CA SER A 20 -32.25 26.43 -1.40
C SER A 20 -31.40 25.39 -2.15
N ALA A 21 -31.98 24.73 -3.12
CA ALA A 21 -31.25 23.85 -4.07
C ALA A 21 -30.50 24.64 -5.16
N ASP A 22 -30.77 25.94 -5.30
CA ASP A 22 -30.10 26.81 -6.26
C ASP A 22 -28.75 27.28 -5.71
N LYS A 23 -27.79 26.40 -5.75
CA LYS A 23 -26.41 26.57 -5.27
C LYS A 23 -25.43 25.96 -6.27
N VAL A 24 -24.28 26.60 -6.44
CA VAL A 24 -23.15 26.06 -7.19
C VAL A 24 -22.17 25.43 -6.18
N ILE A 25 -21.85 24.18 -6.41
CA ILE A 25 -20.83 23.43 -5.64
C ILE A 25 -19.53 23.49 -6.41
N THR A 26 -18.46 23.95 -5.76
CA THR A 26 -17.11 24.10 -6.34
C THR A 26 -16.10 23.10 -5.80
N ASP A 27 -16.41 22.47 -4.66
CA ASP A 27 -15.59 21.44 -4.03
C ASP A 27 -16.45 20.50 -3.17
N VAL A 28 -15.96 19.29 -2.91
CA VAL A 28 -16.57 18.30 -2.02
C VAL A 28 -15.52 17.86 -1.01
N THR A 29 -15.86 17.91 0.29
CA THR A 29 -14.93 17.49 1.34
C THR A 29 -15.65 16.94 2.57
N ALA A 30 -15.02 15.96 3.23
CA ALA A 30 -15.41 15.49 4.56
C ALA A 30 -14.49 16.05 5.68
N ASP A 31 -13.43 16.78 5.33
CA ASP A 31 -12.55 17.43 6.30
C ASP A 31 -12.92 18.91 6.45
N SER A 32 -13.42 19.28 7.64
CA SER A 32 -13.79 20.66 7.94
C SER A 32 -12.62 21.67 7.87
N ARG A 33 -11.37 21.18 7.93
CA ARG A 33 -10.16 22.01 7.78
C ARG A 33 -9.90 22.38 6.34
N ALA A 34 -10.32 21.50 5.40
CA ALA A 34 -10.13 21.64 3.95
C ALA A 34 -11.30 22.35 3.25
N VAL A 35 -12.33 22.75 3.97
CA VAL A 35 -13.47 23.50 3.41
C VAL A 35 -13.01 24.83 2.80
N VAL A 36 -13.48 25.09 1.57
CA VAL A 36 -13.30 26.36 0.84
C VAL A 36 -14.66 26.93 0.43
N ALA A 37 -14.69 28.17 -0.07
CA ALA A 37 -15.93 28.80 -0.53
C ALA A 37 -16.60 27.96 -1.64
N GLY A 38 -17.90 27.68 -1.49
CA GLY A 38 -18.68 26.85 -2.42
C GLY A 38 -18.61 25.34 -2.15
N SER A 39 -17.95 24.88 -1.07
CA SER A 39 -17.86 23.45 -0.76
C SER A 39 -19.22 22.84 -0.39
N LEU A 40 -19.41 21.58 -0.78
CA LEU A 40 -20.32 20.62 -0.16
C LEU A 40 -19.57 19.91 0.96
N PHE A 41 -19.95 20.14 2.21
CA PHE A 41 -19.36 19.48 3.37
C PHE A 41 -20.10 18.18 3.70
N ILE A 42 -19.40 17.09 3.92
CA ILE A 42 -19.98 15.78 4.26
C ILE A 42 -19.76 15.49 5.74
N CYS A 43 -20.84 15.46 6.53
CA CYS A 43 -20.79 15.18 7.95
C CYS A 43 -20.74 13.66 8.18
N LEU A 44 -19.55 13.06 8.16
CA LEU A 44 -19.38 11.63 8.44
C LEU A 44 -19.42 11.33 9.94
N LYS A 45 -20.14 10.30 10.35
CA LYS A 45 -20.03 9.69 11.68
C LYS A 45 -18.84 8.73 11.70
N GLY A 46 -17.71 9.18 12.27
CA GLY A 46 -16.54 8.35 12.48
C GLY A 46 -16.59 7.56 13.79
N ALA A 47 -15.69 6.60 13.96
CA ALA A 47 -15.60 5.79 15.17
C ALA A 47 -15.27 6.60 16.45
N THR A 48 -14.53 7.69 16.32
CA THR A 48 -14.08 8.53 17.43
C THR A 48 -14.64 9.95 17.39
N VAL A 49 -14.98 10.45 16.23
CA VAL A 49 -15.41 11.84 16.01
C VAL A 49 -16.60 11.87 15.06
N ASP A 50 -17.63 12.63 15.44
CA ASP A 50 -18.80 12.91 14.61
C ASP A 50 -18.61 14.22 13.83
N GLY A 51 -18.60 14.15 12.50
CA GLY A 51 -18.44 15.26 11.58
C GLY A 51 -19.51 16.36 11.71
N HIS A 52 -20.71 16.02 12.20
CA HIS A 52 -21.78 17.01 12.42
C HIS A 52 -21.37 18.11 13.39
N LYS A 53 -20.47 17.85 14.34
CA LYS A 53 -19.93 18.84 15.28
C LYS A 53 -19.16 19.98 14.60
N PHE A 54 -18.68 19.75 13.38
CA PHE A 54 -17.89 20.72 12.62
C PHE A 54 -18.70 21.50 11.57
N LEU A 55 -20.02 21.29 11.51
CA LEU A 55 -20.88 21.93 10.51
C LEU A 55 -20.83 23.47 10.60
N ALA A 56 -20.85 24.04 11.81
CA ALA A 56 -20.75 25.48 11.99
C ALA A 56 -19.41 26.03 11.47
N MET A 57 -18.30 25.38 11.79
CA MET A 57 -16.97 25.75 11.27
C MET A 57 -16.89 25.63 9.77
N ALA A 58 -17.48 24.59 9.19
CA ALA A 58 -17.55 24.43 7.74
C ALA A 58 -18.33 25.57 7.07
N ALA A 59 -19.45 25.97 7.67
CA ALA A 59 -20.24 27.13 7.20
C ALA A 59 -19.44 28.43 7.25
N GLU A 60 -18.73 28.71 8.36
CA GLU A 60 -17.86 29.88 8.50
C GLU A 60 -16.75 29.93 7.46
N LYS A 61 -16.23 28.76 7.01
CA LYS A 61 -15.23 28.65 5.95
C LYS A 61 -15.80 28.72 4.53
N GLY A 62 -17.11 28.78 4.40
CA GLY A 62 -17.78 29.01 3.12
C GLY A 62 -18.42 27.77 2.49
N ALA A 63 -18.68 26.71 3.25
CA ALA A 63 -19.54 25.63 2.79
C ALA A 63 -20.94 26.19 2.47
N VAL A 64 -21.45 25.88 1.29
CA VAL A 64 -22.78 26.33 0.83
C VAL A 64 -23.85 25.26 0.97
N ALA A 65 -23.43 23.99 1.11
CA ALA A 65 -24.32 22.86 1.36
C ALA A 65 -23.62 21.83 2.27
N ALA A 66 -24.41 21.00 2.96
CA ALA A 66 -23.89 19.91 3.76
C ALA A 66 -24.77 18.65 3.67
N LEU A 67 -24.14 17.48 3.54
CA LEU A 67 -24.78 16.17 3.76
C LEU A 67 -24.78 15.88 5.25
N VAL A 68 -25.95 15.58 5.81
CA VAL A 68 -26.16 15.30 7.23
C VAL A 68 -27.09 14.11 7.43
N GLU A 69 -26.89 13.34 8.50
CA GLU A 69 -27.86 12.34 8.99
C GLU A 69 -28.80 12.96 10.01
N ASP A 70 -28.26 13.80 10.88
CA ASP A 70 -29.00 14.51 11.93
C ASP A 70 -29.05 16.00 11.64
N VAL A 71 -30.26 16.58 11.61
CA VAL A 71 -30.45 18.01 11.44
C VAL A 71 -30.14 18.70 12.74
N PRO A 72 -29.20 19.66 12.83
CA PRO A 72 -28.88 20.36 14.04
C PRO A 72 -30.05 21.29 14.47
N ALA A 73 -30.16 21.56 15.77
CA ALA A 73 -31.18 22.45 16.29
C ALA A 73 -31.10 23.88 15.71
N ALA A 74 -29.89 24.34 15.36
CA ALA A 74 -29.66 25.61 14.67
C ALA A 74 -28.94 25.32 13.32
N VAL A 75 -29.65 25.61 12.23
CA VAL A 75 -29.09 25.50 10.86
C VAL A 75 -28.20 26.71 10.59
N PRO A 76 -26.92 26.53 10.21
CA PRO A 76 -26.04 27.64 9.87
C PRO A 76 -26.64 28.49 8.73
N GLN A 77 -26.59 29.80 8.86
CA GLN A 77 -27.13 30.71 7.84
C GLN A 77 -26.40 30.54 6.50
N GLY A 78 -27.15 30.46 5.43
CA GLY A 78 -26.59 30.37 4.09
C GLY A 78 -26.19 28.95 3.66
N VAL A 79 -26.29 27.93 4.52
CA VAL A 79 -26.01 26.53 4.20
C VAL A 79 -27.31 25.78 3.91
N THR A 80 -27.33 25.04 2.80
CA THR A 80 -28.40 24.09 2.50
C THR A 80 -28.07 22.74 3.10
N LEU A 81 -28.91 22.20 3.98
CA LEU A 81 -28.74 20.85 4.51
C LEU A 81 -29.44 19.84 3.63
N ILE A 82 -28.77 18.74 3.40
CA ILE A 82 -29.24 17.59 2.62
C ILE A 82 -29.24 16.43 3.61
N LYS A 83 -30.41 16.14 4.19
CA LYS A 83 -30.55 15.06 5.13
C LYS A 83 -30.73 13.74 4.40
N VAL A 84 -29.89 12.78 4.73
CA VAL A 84 -29.87 11.43 4.19
C VAL A 84 -29.88 10.40 5.31
N ALA A 85 -30.19 9.14 4.99
CA ALA A 85 -30.16 8.05 5.96
C ALA A 85 -28.71 7.68 6.37
N ASP A 86 -27.77 7.75 5.41
CA ASP A 86 -26.35 7.46 5.59
C ASP A 86 -25.52 8.42 4.73
N THR A 87 -24.69 9.24 5.39
CA THR A 87 -23.83 10.22 4.70
C THR A 87 -22.69 9.57 3.96
N ARG A 88 -22.25 8.36 4.34
CA ARG A 88 -21.23 7.60 3.63
C ARG A 88 -21.76 7.07 2.31
N GLU A 89 -22.95 6.48 2.30
CA GLU A 89 -23.59 6.03 1.05
C GLU A 89 -23.86 7.21 0.10
N ALA A 90 -24.31 8.33 0.64
CA ALA A 90 -24.49 9.54 -0.17
C ALA A 90 -23.15 10.05 -0.75
N MET A 91 -22.06 10.01 0.01
CA MET A 91 -20.72 10.38 -0.44
C MET A 91 -20.25 9.49 -1.60
N GLU A 92 -20.51 8.18 -1.54
CA GLU A 92 -20.16 7.21 -2.59
C GLU A 92 -20.86 7.51 -3.92
N LEU A 93 -22.01 8.14 -3.90
CA LEU A 93 -22.78 8.52 -5.09
C LEU A 93 -22.39 9.90 -5.60
N VAL A 94 -22.33 10.90 -4.72
CA VAL A 94 -22.16 12.30 -5.16
C VAL A 94 -20.73 12.64 -5.52
N THR A 95 -19.73 12.04 -4.85
CA THR A 95 -18.32 12.41 -5.08
C THR A 95 -17.81 11.98 -6.44
N PRO A 96 -18.01 10.71 -6.90
CA PRO A 96 -17.63 10.33 -8.26
C PRO A 96 -18.32 11.18 -9.34
N TYR A 97 -19.60 11.48 -9.16
CA TYR A 97 -20.34 12.34 -10.07
C TYR A 97 -19.80 13.77 -10.09
N PHE A 98 -19.49 14.33 -8.93
CA PHE A 98 -18.91 15.68 -8.86
C PHE A 98 -17.64 15.79 -9.70
N TYR A 99 -16.75 14.79 -9.65
CA TYR A 99 -15.50 14.73 -10.41
C TYR A 99 -15.65 14.12 -11.82
N ASP A 100 -16.88 13.99 -12.37
CA ASP A 100 -17.17 13.43 -13.72
C ASP A 100 -16.64 12.01 -13.91
N TYR A 101 -16.72 11.16 -12.86
CA TYR A 101 -16.30 9.76 -12.88
C TYR A 101 -14.90 9.54 -13.49
N PRO A 102 -13.85 10.10 -12.90
CA PRO A 102 -12.50 10.08 -13.50
C PRO A 102 -11.99 8.65 -13.70
N GLY A 103 -12.36 7.70 -12.80
CA GLY A 103 -12.02 6.29 -12.95
C GLY A 103 -12.59 5.62 -14.21
N ARG A 104 -13.57 6.23 -14.89
CA ARG A 104 -14.08 5.76 -16.21
C ARG A 104 -13.23 6.26 -17.38
N LYS A 105 -12.50 7.35 -17.18
CA LYS A 105 -11.67 7.99 -18.23
C LYS A 105 -10.26 7.41 -18.30
N LEU A 106 -9.75 6.91 -17.18
CA LEU A 106 -8.44 6.26 -17.05
C LEU A 106 -8.57 4.74 -17.26
N ARG A 107 -7.54 4.10 -17.80
CA ARG A 107 -7.41 2.64 -17.63
C ARG A 107 -6.94 2.36 -16.21
N MET A 108 -7.74 1.61 -15.47
CA MET A 108 -7.55 1.36 -14.03
C MET A 108 -7.02 -0.05 -13.79
N ILE A 109 -5.83 -0.17 -13.20
CA ILE A 109 -5.27 -1.46 -12.77
C ILE A 109 -5.24 -1.48 -11.25
N GLY A 110 -6.00 -2.39 -10.65
CA GLY A 110 -6.06 -2.60 -9.20
C GLY A 110 -5.26 -3.82 -8.78
N VAL A 111 -4.35 -3.66 -7.81
CA VAL A 111 -3.60 -4.78 -7.23
C VAL A 111 -4.04 -4.97 -5.78
N THR A 112 -4.55 -6.15 -5.46
CA THR A 112 -4.93 -6.53 -4.10
C THR A 112 -4.21 -7.80 -3.65
N GLY A 113 -4.17 -8.02 -2.35
CA GLY A 113 -3.55 -9.14 -1.67
C GLY A 113 -3.02 -8.74 -0.31
N THR A 114 -2.42 -9.65 0.42
CA THR A 114 -1.77 -9.34 1.69
C THR A 114 -0.43 -8.68 1.41
N ASN A 115 0.46 -9.33 0.70
CA ASN A 115 1.80 -8.89 0.36
C ASN A 115 1.97 -8.67 -1.15
N GLY A 116 3.03 -7.98 -1.57
CA GLY A 116 3.39 -7.81 -2.98
C GLY A 116 2.71 -6.65 -3.72
N LYS A 117 1.67 -6.02 -3.18
CA LYS A 117 0.93 -4.92 -3.82
C LYS A 117 1.85 -3.78 -4.29
N THR A 118 2.65 -3.25 -3.38
CA THR A 118 3.53 -2.10 -3.66
C THR A 118 4.58 -2.43 -4.72
N THR A 119 5.22 -3.59 -4.62
CA THR A 119 6.20 -4.04 -5.62
C THR A 119 5.55 -4.18 -6.98
N SER A 120 4.41 -4.89 -7.06
CA SER A 120 3.70 -5.11 -8.32
C SER A 120 3.22 -3.82 -8.97
N THR A 121 2.62 -2.90 -8.20
CA THR A 121 2.13 -1.62 -8.76
C THR A 121 3.26 -0.74 -9.29
N ASN A 122 4.41 -0.72 -8.62
CA ASN A 122 5.59 0.02 -9.08
C ASN A 122 6.16 -0.56 -10.37
N ILE A 123 6.31 -1.89 -10.48
CA ILE A 123 6.79 -2.55 -11.70
C ILE A 123 5.82 -2.30 -12.85
N ILE A 124 4.50 -2.49 -12.64
CA ILE A 124 3.47 -2.21 -13.67
C ILE A 124 3.59 -0.77 -14.18
N ARG A 125 3.72 0.21 -13.27
CA ARG A 125 3.91 1.62 -13.64
C ARG A 125 5.15 1.81 -14.52
N LEU A 126 6.29 1.22 -14.16
CA LEU A 126 7.53 1.35 -14.92
C LEU A 126 7.40 0.76 -16.32
N ILE A 127 6.77 -0.42 -16.46
CA ILE A 127 6.53 -1.06 -17.76
C ILE A 127 5.61 -0.20 -18.63
N LEU A 128 4.51 0.29 -18.10
CA LEU A 128 3.57 1.16 -18.83
C LEU A 128 4.25 2.48 -19.26
N ARG A 129 5.06 3.08 -18.42
CA ARG A 129 5.85 4.27 -18.79
C ARG A 129 6.86 3.97 -19.89
N LYS A 130 7.55 2.83 -19.81
CA LYS A 130 8.48 2.39 -20.87
C LYS A 130 7.77 2.14 -22.20
N ALA A 131 6.51 1.68 -22.13
CA ALA A 131 5.64 1.53 -23.29
C ALA A 131 5.13 2.87 -23.86
N GLY A 132 5.45 4.01 -23.23
CA GLY A 132 5.11 5.34 -23.72
C GLY A 132 3.84 5.96 -23.13
N TYR A 133 3.20 5.31 -22.14
CA TYR A 133 2.00 5.83 -21.48
C TYR A 133 2.32 6.81 -20.36
N LYS A 134 1.42 7.75 -20.13
CA LYS A 134 1.40 8.59 -18.92
C LYS A 134 0.64 7.86 -17.82
N VAL A 135 1.29 7.67 -16.67
CA VAL A 135 0.80 6.77 -15.62
C VAL A 135 0.73 7.46 -14.27
N GLY A 136 -0.45 7.39 -13.65
CA GLY A 136 -0.65 7.68 -12.24
C GLY A 136 -0.42 6.43 -11.38
N LEU A 137 0.09 6.61 -10.17
CA LEU A 137 0.22 5.57 -9.14
C LEU A 137 -0.46 6.03 -7.85
N ILE A 138 -1.20 5.13 -7.21
CA ILE A 138 -1.74 5.33 -5.86
C ILE A 138 -1.31 4.13 -5.01
N GLY A 139 -0.49 4.36 -4.01
CA GLY A 139 0.04 3.28 -3.18
C GLY A 139 0.42 3.70 -1.77
N THR A 140 0.97 2.74 -1.03
CA THR A 140 1.36 2.91 0.37
C THR A 140 2.46 3.95 0.55
N ILE A 141 3.44 3.98 -0.36
CA ILE A 141 4.61 4.85 -0.25
C ILE A 141 4.26 6.28 -0.67
N ASN A 142 3.63 6.42 -1.83
CA ASN A 142 3.33 7.71 -2.42
C ASN A 142 2.17 7.64 -3.41
N ILE A 143 1.71 8.83 -3.80
CA ILE A 143 0.85 9.06 -4.95
C ILE A 143 1.71 9.74 -6.01
N MET A 144 1.69 9.22 -7.24
CA MET A 144 2.42 9.81 -8.37
C MET A 144 1.44 10.20 -9.48
N ILE A 145 1.62 11.40 -10.01
CA ILE A 145 0.92 11.87 -11.21
C ILE A 145 2.00 12.18 -12.25
N ASN A 146 2.21 11.27 -13.19
CA ASN A 146 3.39 11.27 -14.07
C ASN A 146 4.69 11.26 -13.26
N ASP A 147 5.42 12.38 -13.20
CA ASP A 147 6.68 12.53 -12.45
C ASP A 147 6.53 13.30 -11.13
N GLU A 148 5.35 13.86 -10.87
CA GLU A 148 5.06 14.54 -9.60
C GLU A 148 4.76 13.52 -8.51
N ILE A 149 5.45 13.63 -7.39
CA ILE A 149 5.33 12.72 -6.24
C ILE A 149 4.76 13.48 -5.06
N THR A 150 3.73 12.91 -4.45
CA THR A 150 3.15 13.40 -3.19
C THR A 150 3.10 12.27 -2.17
N GLU A 151 3.26 12.60 -0.90
CA GLU A 151 3.18 11.63 0.20
C GLU A 151 1.79 11.00 0.28
N SER A 152 1.74 9.71 0.56
CA SER A 152 0.49 8.98 0.78
C SER A 152 0.21 8.83 2.26
N HIS A 153 -1.02 9.15 2.70
CA HIS A 153 -1.45 8.93 4.08
C HIS A 153 -2.12 7.56 4.29
N ASN A 154 -2.62 6.96 3.22
CA ASN A 154 -3.29 5.66 3.23
C ASN A 154 -2.94 4.90 1.95
N THR A 155 -2.73 3.60 2.06
CA THR A 155 -2.51 2.71 0.89
C THR A 155 -3.55 2.93 -0.21
N THR A 156 -4.81 3.12 0.19
CA THR A 156 -5.93 3.48 -0.68
C THR A 156 -6.67 4.63 -0.01
N PRO A 157 -6.68 5.84 -0.57
CA PRO A 157 -7.35 7.01 -0.01
C PRO A 157 -8.85 6.80 0.20
N ASP A 158 -9.50 7.66 1.00
CA ASP A 158 -10.96 7.65 1.11
C ASP A 158 -11.60 8.24 -0.17
N VAL A 159 -12.91 8.03 -0.33
CA VAL A 159 -13.66 8.33 -1.57
C VAL A 159 -13.35 9.73 -2.12
N VAL A 160 -13.39 10.76 -1.27
CA VAL A 160 -13.19 12.16 -1.70
C VAL A 160 -11.77 12.36 -2.25
N ASP A 161 -10.76 11.98 -1.47
CA ASP A 161 -9.36 12.16 -1.85
C ASP A 161 -9.01 11.30 -3.07
N LEU A 162 -9.58 10.09 -3.15
CA LEU A 162 -9.36 9.20 -4.27
C LEU A 162 -9.92 9.78 -5.57
N GLN A 163 -11.19 10.25 -5.57
CA GLN A 163 -11.81 10.83 -6.76
C GLN A 163 -11.13 12.14 -7.17
N LYS A 164 -10.70 12.95 -6.21
CA LYS A 164 -9.92 14.18 -6.46
C LYS A 164 -8.57 13.87 -7.09
N THR A 165 -7.87 12.83 -6.59
CA THR A 165 -6.59 12.37 -7.15
C THR A 165 -6.75 11.85 -8.58
N LEU A 166 -7.76 10.99 -8.83
CA LEU A 166 -8.05 10.48 -10.17
C LEU A 166 -8.43 11.59 -11.14
N TYR A 167 -9.18 12.60 -10.67
CA TYR A 167 -9.49 13.78 -11.49
C TYR A 167 -8.23 14.58 -11.84
N ALA A 168 -7.31 14.77 -10.88
CA ALA A 168 -6.03 15.42 -11.15
C ALA A 168 -5.19 14.63 -12.18
N MET A 169 -5.20 13.28 -12.10
CA MET A 169 -4.56 12.42 -13.11
C MET A 169 -5.16 12.62 -14.51
N CYS A 170 -6.51 12.71 -14.61
CA CYS A 170 -7.16 13.01 -15.88
C CYS A 170 -6.74 14.38 -16.43
N CYS A 171 -6.68 15.41 -15.57
CA CYS A 171 -6.25 16.76 -15.97
C CYS A 171 -4.79 16.79 -16.42
N ALA A 172 -3.93 15.96 -15.82
CA ALA A 172 -2.52 15.80 -16.21
C ALA A 172 -2.34 14.93 -17.47
N GLY A 173 -3.44 14.43 -18.03
CA GLY A 173 -3.44 13.61 -19.25
C GLY A 173 -2.87 12.22 -19.03
N CYS A 174 -3.02 11.63 -17.85
CA CYS A 174 -2.67 10.22 -17.63
C CYS A 174 -3.56 9.30 -18.46
N ASP A 175 -2.96 8.25 -19.03
CA ASP A 175 -3.65 7.18 -19.74
C ASP A 175 -4.11 6.08 -18.76
N TYR A 176 -3.26 5.79 -17.77
CA TYR A 176 -3.45 4.74 -16.77
C TYR A 176 -3.39 5.29 -15.34
N CYS A 177 -4.14 4.64 -14.44
CA CYS A 177 -3.89 4.67 -13.01
C CYS A 177 -3.67 3.25 -12.51
N VAL A 178 -2.51 3.02 -11.89
CA VAL A 178 -2.18 1.76 -11.20
C VAL A 178 -2.34 2.01 -9.71
N MET A 179 -3.10 1.16 -9.00
CA MET A 179 -3.33 1.41 -7.59
C MET A 179 -3.32 0.16 -6.72
N GLU A 180 -2.80 0.33 -5.51
CA GLU A 180 -2.97 -0.64 -4.44
C GLU A 180 -4.41 -0.56 -3.90
N VAL A 181 -5.10 -1.70 -3.85
CA VAL A 181 -6.46 -1.80 -3.35
C VAL A 181 -6.46 -2.63 -2.07
N SER A 182 -6.55 -1.95 -0.92
CA SER A 182 -6.55 -2.59 0.39
C SER A 182 -7.90 -3.23 0.72
N SER A 183 -7.90 -4.27 1.56
CA SER A 183 -9.15 -4.91 2.04
C SER A 183 -10.06 -3.95 2.81
N HIS A 184 -9.48 -3.04 3.58
CA HIS A 184 -10.22 -1.97 4.24
C HIS A 184 -10.93 -1.05 3.25
N ALA A 185 -10.24 -0.67 2.16
CA ALA A 185 -10.81 0.20 1.14
C ALA A 185 -12.00 -0.47 0.42
N LEU A 186 -11.92 -1.76 0.18
CA LEU A 186 -13.01 -2.53 -0.41
C LEU A 186 -14.18 -2.68 0.58
N ALA A 187 -13.91 -3.10 1.82
CA ALA A 187 -14.94 -3.27 2.84
C ALA A 187 -15.64 -1.94 3.21
N LEU A 188 -14.91 -0.83 3.20
CA LEU A 188 -15.42 0.51 3.50
C LEU A 188 -15.86 1.27 2.24
N LYS A 189 -15.92 0.59 1.08
CA LYS A 189 -16.34 1.14 -0.22
C LYS A 189 -15.60 2.42 -0.66
N ARG A 190 -14.34 2.59 -0.23
CA ARG A 190 -13.54 3.77 -0.61
C ARG A 190 -13.30 3.89 -2.11
N VAL A 191 -13.41 2.78 -2.84
CA VAL A 191 -13.23 2.70 -4.29
C VAL A 191 -14.53 2.88 -5.08
N ALA A 192 -15.56 3.43 -4.45
CA ALA A 192 -16.85 3.67 -5.10
C ALA A 192 -16.71 4.51 -6.38
N GLY A 193 -17.43 4.16 -7.42
CA GLY A 193 -17.43 4.85 -8.72
C GLY A 193 -16.21 4.59 -9.60
N ILE A 194 -15.31 3.67 -9.21
CA ILE A 194 -14.18 3.25 -10.04
C ILE A 194 -14.57 2.03 -10.87
N GLU A 195 -14.33 2.09 -12.17
CA GLU A 195 -14.44 0.97 -13.09
C GLU A 195 -13.03 0.47 -13.42
N TYR A 196 -12.61 -0.64 -12.81
CA TYR A 196 -11.31 -1.26 -13.10
C TYR A 196 -11.30 -1.94 -14.46
N ASP A 197 -10.16 -1.95 -15.13
CA ASP A 197 -9.89 -2.65 -16.39
C ASP A 197 -9.15 -3.95 -16.16
N CYS A 198 -8.23 -3.96 -15.18
CA CYS A 198 -7.50 -5.14 -14.77
C CYS A 198 -7.42 -5.20 -13.24
N ALA A 199 -7.57 -6.40 -12.69
CA ALA A 199 -7.40 -6.68 -11.27
C ALA A 199 -6.40 -7.82 -11.07
N VAL A 200 -5.46 -7.66 -10.12
CA VAL A 200 -4.43 -8.65 -9.80
C VAL A 200 -4.58 -9.09 -8.36
N LEU A 201 -4.65 -10.40 -8.12
CA LEU A 201 -4.55 -11.00 -6.79
C LEU A 201 -3.15 -11.54 -6.58
N THR A 202 -2.45 -11.04 -5.56
CA THR A 202 -1.10 -11.52 -5.23
C THR A 202 -1.13 -12.73 -4.30
N ASN A 203 -1.71 -12.59 -3.11
CA ASN A 203 -1.87 -13.65 -2.12
C ASN A 203 -2.83 -13.22 -1.00
N ILE A 204 -3.33 -14.20 -0.23
CA ILE A 204 -4.14 -13.97 0.97
C ILE A 204 -3.55 -14.80 2.13
N THR A 205 -2.78 -14.15 2.98
CA THR A 205 -2.25 -14.70 4.21
C THR A 205 -2.83 -13.95 5.41
N GLN A 206 -2.61 -14.42 6.63
CA GLN A 206 -3.19 -13.82 7.82
C GLN A 206 -2.74 -12.36 7.99
N ASP A 207 -3.69 -11.42 8.01
CA ASP A 207 -3.49 -10.01 8.28
C ASP A 207 -4.84 -9.33 8.63
N HIS A 208 -4.79 -8.18 9.30
CA HIS A 208 -5.96 -7.33 9.57
C HIS A 208 -7.17 -8.03 10.22
N LEU A 209 -6.97 -9.08 11.03
CA LEU A 209 -8.06 -9.78 11.74
C LEU A 209 -8.66 -8.95 12.88
N ASP A 210 -7.97 -7.93 13.34
CA ASP A 210 -8.53 -6.90 14.24
C ASP A 210 -9.75 -6.22 13.62
N PHE A 211 -9.72 -5.96 12.32
CA PHE A 211 -10.81 -5.36 11.55
C PHE A 211 -11.76 -6.41 10.97
N HIS A 212 -11.26 -7.38 10.21
CA HIS A 212 -12.08 -8.34 9.47
C HIS A 212 -12.63 -9.48 10.33
N LYS A 213 -12.06 -9.73 11.52
CA LYS A 213 -12.40 -10.76 12.51
C LYS A 213 -12.05 -12.19 12.09
N THR A 214 -12.27 -12.60 10.83
CA THR A 214 -11.96 -13.92 10.31
C THR A 214 -11.22 -13.86 8.97
N MET A 215 -10.53 -14.94 8.60
CA MET A 215 -9.86 -15.05 7.30
C MET A 215 -10.87 -15.07 6.15
N GLU A 216 -12.06 -15.64 6.36
CA GLU A 216 -13.13 -15.64 5.38
C GLU A 216 -13.60 -14.22 5.06
N ASN A 217 -13.88 -13.41 6.07
CA ASN A 217 -14.26 -12.00 5.89
C ASN A 217 -13.15 -11.20 5.20
N TYR A 218 -11.88 -11.45 5.54
CA TYR A 218 -10.74 -10.80 4.92
C TYR A 218 -10.61 -11.16 3.45
N ARG A 219 -10.72 -12.45 3.10
CA ARG A 219 -10.79 -12.94 1.71
C ARG A 219 -11.97 -12.33 0.97
N ASP A 220 -13.17 -12.39 1.58
CA ASP A 220 -14.41 -11.91 0.96
C ASP A 220 -14.35 -10.39 0.70
N ALA A 221 -13.75 -9.60 1.60
CA ALA A 221 -13.50 -8.20 1.36
C ALA A 221 -12.61 -7.96 0.11
N LYS A 222 -11.53 -8.74 -0.07
CA LYS A 222 -10.67 -8.63 -1.26
C LYS A 222 -11.37 -9.13 -2.52
N SER A 223 -12.26 -10.12 -2.41
CA SER A 223 -13.01 -10.66 -3.56
C SER A 223 -13.90 -9.63 -4.23
N LEU A 224 -14.33 -8.58 -3.51
CA LEU A 224 -15.17 -7.50 -4.06
C LEU A 224 -14.52 -6.81 -5.26
N LEU A 225 -13.19 -6.71 -5.32
CA LEU A 225 -12.49 -6.15 -6.47
C LEU A 225 -12.77 -6.95 -7.75
N PHE A 226 -12.82 -8.27 -7.65
CA PHE A 226 -13.03 -9.20 -8.77
C PHE A 226 -14.50 -9.40 -9.08
N GLU A 227 -15.36 -9.41 -8.07
CA GLU A 227 -16.81 -9.51 -8.19
C GLU A 227 -17.38 -8.31 -8.96
N HIS A 228 -16.91 -7.09 -8.61
CA HIS A 228 -17.34 -5.85 -9.25
C HIS A 228 -16.51 -5.45 -10.48
N LEU A 229 -15.52 -6.26 -10.87
CA LEU A 229 -14.63 -5.95 -12.00
C LEU A 229 -15.40 -5.76 -13.31
N THR A 230 -16.46 -6.52 -13.52
CA THR A 230 -17.28 -6.45 -14.73
C THR A 230 -18.45 -5.46 -14.65
N ASP A 231 -18.57 -4.75 -13.54
CA ASP A 231 -19.55 -3.68 -13.42
C ASP A 231 -19.15 -2.49 -14.29
N GLY A 232 -20.17 -1.77 -14.81
CA GLY A 232 -19.95 -0.62 -15.67
C GLY A 232 -19.82 -0.96 -17.17
N ASN A 233 -19.31 -0.01 -17.95
CA ASN A 233 -19.39 -0.03 -19.42
C ASN A 233 -18.03 -0.22 -20.13
N LYS A 234 -16.93 -0.24 -19.41
CA LYS A 234 -15.62 -0.43 -20.04
C LYS A 234 -15.46 -1.86 -20.57
N PRO A 235 -14.97 -2.04 -21.80
CA PRO A 235 -14.75 -3.36 -22.40
C PRO A 235 -13.45 -4.02 -21.87
N ASN A 236 -13.31 -5.31 -22.18
CA ASN A 236 -12.05 -6.07 -21.99
C ASN A 236 -11.54 -6.06 -20.54
N LYS A 237 -12.36 -6.56 -19.63
CA LYS A 237 -12.02 -6.71 -18.21
C LYS A 237 -11.19 -7.95 -17.99
N ASN A 238 -10.07 -7.82 -17.25
CA ASN A 238 -9.13 -8.89 -17.02
C ASN A 238 -8.87 -9.08 -15.53
N ALA A 239 -8.79 -10.34 -15.10
CA ALA A 239 -8.45 -10.74 -13.75
C ALA A 239 -7.23 -11.66 -13.78
N VAL A 240 -6.22 -11.39 -12.94
CA VAL A 240 -4.97 -12.14 -12.86
C VAL A 240 -4.87 -12.77 -11.47
N PHE A 241 -4.76 -14.12 -11.43
CA PHE A 241 -4.83 -14.89 -10.20
C PHE A 241 -3.58 -15.71 -9.93
N ASN A 242 -3.05 -15.61 -8.71
CA ASN A 242 -2.09 -16.55 -8.17
C ASN A 242 -2.80 -17.86 -7.77
N MET A 243 -2.65 -18.91 -8.55
CA MET A 243 -3.35 -20.17 -8.31
C MET A 243 -2.73 -21.04 -7.22
N ASP A 244 -1.53 -20.71 -6.75
CA ASP A 244 -0.92 -21.38 -5.60
C ASP A 244 -1.47 -20.84 -4.26
N ASP A 245 -2.23 -19.71 -4.30
CA ASP A 245 -3.00 -19.27 -3.14
C ASP A 245 -4.37 -19.98 -3.09
N PRO A 246 -4.69 -20.70 -2.01
CA PRO A 246 -5.94 -21.46 -1.91
C PRO A 246 -7.22 -20.60 -2.05
N SER A 247 -7.13 -19.30 -1.73
CA SER A 247 -8.28 -18.39 -1.85
C SER A 247 -8.60 -18.03 -3.30
N SER A 248 -7.63 -18.16 -4.20
CA SER A 248 -7.78 -17.79 -5.62
C SER A 248 -8.89 -18.57 -6.31
N ALA A 249 -9.00 -19.87 -6.06
CA ALA A 249 -10.06 -20.71 -6.64
C ALA A 249 -11.46 -20.17 -6.28
N ILE A 250 -11.65 -19.78 -5.01
CA ILE A 250 -12.94 -19.26 -4.50
C ILE A 250 -13.25 -17.89 -5.11
N ILE A 251 -12.23 -17.01 -5.20
CA ILE A 251 -12.41 -15.65 -5.73
C ILE A 251 -12.65 -15.67 -7.24
N ARG A 252 -11.95 -16.56 -7.96
CA ARG A 252 -12.11 -16.75 -9.40
C ARG A 252 -13.55 -17.06 -9.81
N GLU A 253 -14.28 -17.83 -9.01
CA GLU A 253 -15.69 -18.16 -9.27
C GLU A 253 -16.63 -16.95 -9.20
N ARG A 254 -16.19 -15.85 -8.56
CA ARG A 254 -16.99 -14.64 -8.38
C ARG A 254 -16.84 -13.63 -9.52
N THR A 255 -15.87 -13.79 -10.41
CA THR A 255 -15.68 -12.88 -11.54
C THR A 255 -16.17 -13.46 -12.87
N LYS A 256 -16.64 -12.56 -13.75
CA LYS A 256 -16.97 -12.85 -15.15
C LYS A 256 -15.97 -12.26 -16.13
N ALA A 257 -14.88 -11.71 -15.63
CA ALA A 257 -13.80 -11.14 -16.44
C ALA A 257 -13.00 -12.22 -17.16
N ASN A 258 -12.22 -11.84 -18.17
CA ASN A 258 -11.21 -12.73 -18.73
C ASN A 258 -10.17 -13.06 -17.65
N VAL A 259 -9.84 -14.32 -17.50
CA VAL A 259 -8.91 -14.80 -16.47
C VAL A 259 -7.59 -15.17 -17.07
N LEU A 260 -6.51 -14.70 -16.45
CA LEU A 260 -5.15 -15.19 -16.61
C LEU A 260 -4.68 -15.74 -15.27
N THR A 261 -4.01 -16.89 -15.31
CA THR A 261 -3.53 -17.58 -14.10
C THR A 261 -2.02 -17.61 -14.04
N TYR A 262 -1.46 -17.57 -12.84
CA TYR A 262 -0.05 -17.79 -12.61
C TYR A 262 0.21 -18.61 -11.36
N GLY A 263 1.33 -19.29 -11.30
CA GLY A 263 1.76 -20.17 -10.22
C GLY A 263 2.81 -21.16 -10.70
N GLU A 264 3.28 -22.05 -9.82
CA GLU A 264 4.30 -23.06 -10.17
C GLU A 264 3.74 -24.20 -11.03
N GLY A 265 2.44 -24.47 -10.94
CA GLY A 265 1.79 -25.53 -11.72
C GLY A 265 1.76 -25.23 -13.22
N HIS A 266 2.10 -26.23 -14.05
CA HIS A 266 2.16 -26.13 -15.53
C HIS A 266 0.77 -26.00 -16.19
N ASP A 267 -0.29 -26.04 -15.43
CA ASP A 267 -1.68 -25.79 -15.85
C ASP A 267 -2.06 -24.30 -15.79
N ASN A 268 -1.13 -23.45 -15.31
CA ASN A 268 -1.27 -22.00 -15.34
C ASN A 268 -0.89 -21.42 -16.70
N ASP A 269 -1.41 -20.23 -17.02
CA ASP A 269 -1.02 -19.47 -18.20
C ASP A 269 0.42 -18.98 -18.11
N ILE A 270 0.90 -18.69 -16.87
CA ILE A 270 2.25 -18.22 -16.59
C ILE A 270 2.84 -19.05 -15.47
N TYR A 271 3.93 -19.76 -15.75
CA TYR A 271 4.61 -20.59 -14.76
C TYR A 271 6.11 -20.65 -14.98
N PRO A 272 6.93 -20.92 -13.94
CA PRO A 272 8.36 -21.04 -14.07
C PRO A 272 8.75 -22.38 -14.69
N LEU A 273 9.58 -22.36 -15.74
CA LEU A 273 10.30 -23.52 -16.23
C LEU A 273 11.51 -23.83 -15.35
N SER A 274 12.16 -22.77 -14.87
CA SER A 274 13.21 -22.84 -13.84
C SER A 274 13.40 -21.46 -13.21
N PHE A 275 13.84 -21.43 -11.96
CA PHE A 275 14.33 -20.22 -11.32
C PHE A 275 15.41 -20.50 -10.29
N THR A 276 16.27 -19.51 -10.08
CA THR A 276 17.26 -19.50 -8.99
C THR A 276 17.16 -18.18 -8.24
N VAL A 277 17.19 -18.27 -6.90
CA VAL A 277 17.17 -17.12 -6.02
C VAL A 277 18.50 -17.05 -5.29
N GLU A 278 19.30 -16.04 -5.64
CA GLU A 278 20.58 -15.74 -5.00
C GLU A 278 20.42 -14.52 -4.06
N PRO A 279 21.34 -14.28 -3.14
CA PRO A 279 21.22 -13.16 -2.19
C PRO A 279 21.07 -11.77 -2.84
N LYS A 280 21.55 -11.59 -4.07
CA LYS A 280 21.58 -10.27 -4.74
C LYS A 280 20.85 -10.23 -6.08
N HIS A 281 20.44 -11.34 -6.63
CA HIS A 281 19.76 -11.43 -7.93
C HIS A 281 18.92 -12.70 -8.04
N MET A 282 18.03 -12.72 -9.02
CA MET A 282 17.28 -13.91 -9.42
C MET A 282 17.41 -14.13 -10.92
N GLN A 283 17.50 -15.40 -11.34
CA GLN A 283 17.29 -15.82 -12.72
C GLN A 283 15.94 -16.53 -12.80
N LEU A 284 15.15 -16.21 -13.81
CA LEU A 284 13.79 -16.69 -13.93
C LEU A 284 13.45 -16.98 -15.40
N LEU A 285 13.32 -18.24 -15.76
CA LEU A 285 12.81 -18.67 -17.05
C LEU A 285 11.33 -19.04 -16.92
N LEU A 286 10.45 -18.27 -17.58
CA LEU A 286 9.00 -18.43 -17.51
C LEU A 286 8.42 -18.92 -18.84
N GLN A 287 7.44 -19.82 -18.77
CA GLN A 287 6.49 -20.05 -19.85
C GLN A 287 5.35 -19.04 -19.73
N THR A 288 4.96 -18.44 -20.85
CA THR A 288 3.85 -17.46 -20.92
C THR A 288 3.01 -17.70 -22.18
N PRO A 289 1.80 -17.08 -22.28
CA PRO A 289 0.98 -17.16 -23.49
C PRO A 289 1.65 -16.62 -24.77
N VAL A 290 2.70 -15.81 -24.64
CA VAL A 290 3.45 -15.22 -25.75
C VAL A 290 4.85 -15.84 -25.92
N GLY A 291 5.07 -17.02 -25.36
CA GLY A 291 6.33 -17.79 -25.39
C GLY A 291 7.19 -17.55 -24.16
N GLU A 292 8.35 -18.18 -24.14
CA GLU A 292 9.28 -18.14 -23.02
C GLU A 292 9.84 -16.73 -22.77
N MET A 293 10.00 -16.37 -21.48
CA MET A 293 10.69 -15.16 -21.02
C MET A 293 11.86 -15.58 -20.14
N ASP A 294 13.07 -15.18 -20.52
CA ASP A 294 14.30 -15.37 -19.75
C ASP A 294 14.69 -14.03 -19.15
N LEU A 295 14.75 -13.96 -17.80
CA LEU A 295 14.88 -12.73 -17.02
C LEU A 295 16.02 -12.85 -16.03
N GLU A 296 16.84 -11.79 -15.93
CA GLU A 296 17.82 -11.60 -14.86
C GLU A 296 17.43 -10.38 -14.03
N LEU A 297 16.95 -10.62 -12.80
CA LEU A 297 16.35 -9.61 -11.92
C LEU A 297 17.36 -9.21 -10.85
N LYS A 298 17.54 -7.90 -10.62
CA LYS A 298 18.38 -7.34 -9.53
C LYS A 298 17.67 -7.26 -8.18
N ILE A 299 16.67 -8.09 -7.98
CA ILE A 299 15.93 -8.26 -6.74
C ILE A 299 16.06 -9.72 -6.29
N THR A 300 15.76 -9.98 -5.03
CA THR A 300 15.85 -11.33 -4.45
C THR A 300 14.57 -11.69 -3.67
N GLY A 301 14.48 -12.94 -3.26
CA GLY A 301 13.35 -13.49 -2.50
C GLY A 301 12.30 -14.15 -3.39
N GLU A 302 11.97 -15.41 -3.06
CA GLU A 302 11.05 -16.26 -3.83
C GLU A 302 9.67 -15.62 -4.06
N PHE A 303 9.16 -14.83 -3.08
CA PHE A 303 7.91 -14.10 -3.24
C PHE A 303 7.93 -13.12 -4.43
N ASN A 304 9.12 -12.64 -4.85
CA ASN A 304 9.23 -11.77 -6.02
C ASN A 304 9.08 -12.55 -7.34
N VAL A 305 9.29 -13.86 -7.36
CA VAL A 305 8.93 -14.71 -8.52
C VAL A 305 7.43 -14.57 -8.79
N TYR A 306 6.60 -14.70 -7.74
CA TYR A 306 5.15 -14.53 -7.83
C TYR A 306 4.74 -13.10 -8.19
N ASN A 307 5.38 -12.08 -7.59
CA ASN A 307 5.09 -10.68 -7.93
C ASN A 307 5.37 -10.42 -9.42
N VAL A 308 6.48 -10.92 -9.94
CA VAL A 308 6.86 -10.77 -11.36
C VAL A 308 5.88 -11.51 -12.28
N MET A 309 5.49 -12.75 -11.96
CA MET A 309 4.50 -13.49 -12.75
C MET A 309 3.15 -12.76 -12.79
N GLY A 310 2.67 -12.24 -11.65
CA GLY A 310 1.43 -11.46 -11.58
C GLY A 310 1.49 -10.16 -12.38
N VAL A 311 2.63 -9.47 -12.36
CA VAL A 311 2.88 -8.28 -13.18
C VAL A 311 2.88 -8.62 -14.67
N ILE A 312 3.57 -9.68 -15.07
CA ILE A 312 3.59 -10.15 -16.48
C ILE A 312 2.15 -10.45 -16.93
N GLY A 313 1.36 -11.15 -16.10
CA GLY A 313 -0.06 -11.42 -16.38
C GLY A 313 -0.86 -10.15 -16.64
N ALA A 314 -0.71 -9.13 -15.78
CA ALA A 314 -1.38 -7.85 -15.97
C ALA A 314 -0.93 -7.14 -17.25
N MET A 315 0.36 -7.14 -17.55
CA MET A 315 0.89 -6.47 -18.74
C MET A 315 0.52 -7.18 -20.04
N LEU A 316 0.48 -8.51 -20.05
CA LEU A 316 -0.03 -9.28 -21.19
C LEU A 316 -1.54 -9.06 -21.41
N ALA A 317 -2.33 -8.97 -20.32
CA ALA A 317 -3.74 -8.59 -20.37
C ALA A 317 -3.94 -7.20 -21.00
N GLU A 318 -3.03 -6.26 -20.73
CA GLU A 318 -2.98 -4.92 -21.32
C GLU A 318 -2.31 -4.89 -22.72
N LYS A 319 -1.90 -6.05 -23.24
CA LYS A 319 -1.27 -6.22 -24.57
C LYS A 319 0.03 -5.44 -24.72
N ILE A 320 0.79 -5.31 -23.65
CA ILE A 320 2.13 -4.72 -23.70
C ILE A 320 3.10 -5.69 -24.33
N ASP A 321 3.98 -5.18 -25.20
CA ASP A 321 4.98 -5.99 -25.90
C ASP A 321 5.93 -6.68 -24.92
N LYS A 322 6.19 -7.97 -25.16
CA LYS A 322 7.06 -8.82 -24.34
C LYS A 322 8.45 -8.21 -24.13
N ASN A 323 9.05 -7.61 -25.17
CA ASN A 323 10.41 -7.07 -25.09
C ASN A 323 10.45 -5.84 -24.17
N ILE A 324 9.38 -5.04 -24.13
CA ILE A 324 9.25 -3.92 -23.19
C ILE A 324 9.17 -4.46 -21.75
N ILE A 325 8.36 -5.49 -21.52
CA ILE A 325 8.22 -6.12 -20.19
C ILE A 325 9.60 -6.63 -19.72
N CYS A 326 10.28 -7.45 -20.53
CA CYS A 326 11.60 -7.99 -20.19
C CYS A 326 12.62 -6.88 -19.93
N SER A 327 12.70 -5.85 -20.80
CA SER A 327 13.67 -4.77 -20.66
C SER A 327 13.53 -3.96 -19.37
N VAL A 328 12.32 -3.85 -18.81
CA VAL A 328 12.09 -3.19 -17.53
C VAL A 328 12.42 -4.10 -16.37
N LEU A 329 12.03 -5.37 -16.45
CA LEU A 329 12.29 -6.35 -15.41
C LEU A 329 13.80 -6.58 -15.21
N ASP A 330 14.57 -6.74 -16.27
CA ASP A 330 16.03 -6.89 -16.21
C ASP A 330 16.76 -5.69 -15.59
N GLY A 331 16.18 -4.49 -15.72
CA GLY A 331 16.70 -3.26 -15.14
C GLY A 331 16.14 -2.90 -13.76
N PHE A 332 15.19 -3.69 -13.25
CA PHE A 332 14.49 -3.37 -12.00
C PHE A 332 15.33 -3.72 -10.78
N ASP A 333 15.66 -2.72 -9.97
CA ASP A 333 16.51 -2.79 -8.78
C ASP A 333 15.74 -2.74 -7.44
N GLY A 334 14.42 -2.97 -7.50
CA GLY A 334 13.54 -3.04 -6.33
C GLY A 334 12.74 -1.78 -6.07
N VAL A 335 11.97 -1.83 -5.00
CA VAL A 335 11.15 -0.72 -4.50
C VAL A 335 11.75 -0.25 -3.18
N PRO A 336 11.92 1.07 -2.96
CA PRO A 336 12.44 1.59 -1.71
C PRO A 336 11.70 1.03 -0.50
N GLY A 337 12.45 0.44 0.44
CA GLY A 337 11.93 -0.13 1.68
C GLY A 337 11.06 -1.38 1.53
N ARG A 338 11.14 -2.10 0.42
CA ARG A 338 10.45 -3.38 0.20
C ARG A 338 11.45 -4.46 -0.17
N PHE A 339 11.98 -5.15 0.84
CA PHE A 339 13.08 -6.10 0.70
C PHE A 339 14.20 -5.54 -0.19
N GLN A 340 14.52 -4.27 0.06
CA GLN A 340 15.41 -3.49 -0.77
C GLN A 340 16.86 -3.87 -0.49
N LEU A 341 17.55 -4.36 -1.51
CA LEU A 341 18.99 -4.55 -1.45
C LEU A 341 19.73 -3.21 -1.39
N VAL A 342 20.71 -3.10 -0.51
CA VAL A 342 21.59 -1.93 -0.40
C VAL A 342 23.02 -2.33 -0.71
N GLU A 343 23.53 -1.82 -1.82
CA GLU A 343 24.87 -2.10 -2.33
C GLU A 343 25.79 -0.91 -2.06
N ALA A 344 26.73 -1.06 -1.12
CA ALA A 344 27.73 -0.04 -0.81
C ALA A 344 29.18 -0.58 -0.97
N GLY A 345 29.33 -1.80 -1.50
CA GLY A 345 30.60 -2.50 -1.68
C GLY A 345 31.01 -3.39 -0.51
N GLN A 346 30.05 -3.71 0.36
CA GLN A 346 30.23 -4.62 1.50
C GLN A 346 30.30 -6.09 1.05
N PRO A 347 30.97 -6.99 1.84
CA PRO A 347 31.09 -8.41 1.51
C PRO A 347 29.88 -9.28 1.89
N TYR A 348 28.87 -8.70 2.54
CA TYR A 348 27.63 -9.33 2.99
C TYR A 348 26.41 -8.67 2.33
N THR A 349 25.25 -9.25 2.52
CA THR A 349 23.99 -8.70 1.99
C THR A 349 23.33 -7.78 3.01
N VAL A 350 22.89 -6.59 2.60
CA VAL A 350 22.09 -5.67 3.43
C VAL A 350 20.74 -5.46 2.79
N ILE A 351 19.68 -5.63 3.58
CA ILE A 351 18.28 -5.52 3.16
C ILE A 351 17.58 -4.51 4.06
N VAL A 352 16.86 -3.56 3.46
CA VAL A 352 15.99 -2.60 4.17
C VAL A 352 14.54 -2.94 3.86
N ASP A 353 13.69 -3.07 4.90
CA ASP A 353 12.28 -3.41 4.75
C ASP A 353 11.37 -2.64 5.70
N TYR A 354 10.13 -2.42 5.28
CA TYR A 354 9.09 -1.72 6.04
C TYR A 354 8.37 -2.62 7.06
N ALA A 355 8.76 -3.86 7.23
CA ALA A 355 8.14 -4.81 8.15
C ALA A 355 8.17 -4.29 9.60
N HIS A 356 7.02 -3.86 10.09
CA HIS A 356 6.83 -3.25 11.41
C HIS A 356 5.68 -3.91 12.22
N THR A 357 5.18 -5.05 11.73
CA THR A 357 4.19 -5.91 12.40
C THR A 357 4.78 -7.30 12.63
N PRO A 358 4.24 -8.10 13.58
CA PRO A 358 4.72 -9.48 13.78
C PRO A 358 4.73 -10.29 12.50
N ASP A 359 3.61 -10.35 11.77
CA ASP A 359 3.50 -11.12 10.52
C ASP A 359 4.45 -10.59 9.43
N GLY A 360 4.57 -9.25 9.31
CA GLY A 360 5.51 -8.63 8.38
C GLY A 360 6.95 -9.02 8.71
N LEU A 361 7.36 -8.95 9.98
CA LEU A 361 8.70 -9.29 10.42
C LEU A 361 9.00 -10.80 10.24
N GLU A 362 8.04 -11.66 10.55
CA GLU A 362 8.15 -13.10 10.34
C GLU A 362 8.41 -13.43 8.86
N ASN A 363 7.61 -12.85 7.96
CA ASN A 363 7.72 -13.11 6.52
C ASN A 363 9.07 -12.66 5.96
N VAL A 364 9.53 -11.43 6.31
CA VAL A 364 10.82 -10.94 5.80
C VAL A 364 12.00 -11.69 6.42
N LEU A 365 11.92 -12.13 7.69
CA LEU A 365 12.95 -12.95 8.34
C LEU A 365 13.04 -14.34 7.71
N LYS A 366 11.91 -14.99 7.44
CA LYS A 366 11.90 -16.29 6.73
C LYS A 366 12.52 -16.17 5.34
N THR A 367 12.17 -15.12 4.62
CA THR A 367 12.75 -14.85 3.30
C THR A 367 14.24 -14.54 3.39
N ALA A 368 14.66 -13.68 4.32
CA ALA A 368 16.08 -13.40 4.53
C ALA A 368 16.85 -14.67 4.92
N ARG A 369 16.27 -15.54 5.74
CA ARG A 369 16.85 -16.84 6.11
C ARG A 369 17.07 -17.75 4.91
N SER A 370 16.14 -17.80 3.95
CA SER A 370 16.26 -18.69 2.77
C SER A 370 17.43 -18.34 1.85
N ILE A 371 17.88 -17.08 1.87
CA ILE A 371 19.03 -16.60 1.09
C ILE A 371 20.31 -16.44 1.90
N THR A 372 20.28 -16.68 3.24
CA THR A 372 21.42 -16.52 4.13
C THR A 372 22.32 -17.76 4.07
N ARG A 373 23.59 -17.57 3.75
CA ARG A 373 24.63 -18.63 3.80
C ARG A 373 25.43 -18.62 5.11
N GLY A 374 25.63 -17.43 5.68
CA GLY A 374 26.25 -17.18 6.98
C GLY A 374 25.23 -17.03 8.11
N LYS A 375 25.37 -15.97 8.90
CA LYS A 375 24.44 -15.61 9.98
C LYS A 375 23.39 -14.60 9.49
N LEU A 376 22.16 -14.72 9.99
CA LEU A 376 21.11 -13.75 9.80
C LEU A 376 21.10 -12.74 10.95
N TRP A 377 21.31 -11.47 10.63
CA TRP A 377 21.18 -10.35 11.53
C TRP A 377 19.82 -9.67 11.34
N VAL A 378 19.20 -9.21 12.42
CA VAL A 378 18.04 -8.32 12.35
C VAL A 378 18.23 -7.09 13.22
N VAL A 379 18.05 -5.91 12.62
CA VAL A 379 18.00 -4.62 13.31
C VAL A 379 16.57 -4.11 13.25
N PHE A 380 15.88 -4.01 14.39
CA PHE A 380 14.49 -3.59 14.41
C PHE A 380 14.09 -2.87 15.70
N GLY A 381 12.99 -2.15 15.64
CA GLY A 381 12.33 -1.52 16.78
C GLY A 381 10.82 -1.48 16.59
N CYS A 382 10.12 -0.89 17.56
CA CYS A 382 8.69 -0.68 17.49
C CYS A 382 8.34 0.80 17.65
N GLY A 383 7.28 1.25 16.97
CA GLY A 383 6.78 2.61 17.12
C GLY A 383 6.07 2.83 18.44
N GLY A 384 6.22 4.03 19.00
CA GLY A 384 5.44 4.53 20.13
C GLY A 384 4.04 5.02 19.70
N ASP A 385 3.13 5.19 20.68
CA ASP A 385 1.73 5.58 20.46
C ASP A 385 0.99 4.65 19.48
N ARG A 386 1.32 3.36 19.55
CA ARG A 386 0.78 2.27 18.72
C ARG A 386 0.47 1.05 19.57
N ASP A 387 -0.06 0.00 18.96
CA ASP A 387 -0.30 -1.28 19.64
C ASP A 387 1.00 -1.80 20.27
N ASN A 388 1.06 -1.81 21.59
CA ASN A 388 2.21 -2.29 22.35
C ASN A 388 2.22 -3.82 22.48
N LYS A 389 1.10 -4.51 22.30
CA LYS A 389 1.03 -5.98 22.39
C LYS A 389 1.90 -6.67 21.34
N LYS A 390 2.16 -6.02 20.24
CA LYS A 390 3.06 -6.56 19.20
C LYS A 390 4.54 -6.58 19.60
N ARG A 391 4.97 -5.75 20.57
CA ARG A 391 6.39 -5.58 20.96
C ARG A 391 7.04 -6.90 21.40
N PRO A 392 6.48 -7.61 22.39
CA PRO A 392 7.04 -8.93 22.77
C PRO A 392 6.94 -9.98 21.67
N LEU A 393 5.86 -9.94 20.84
CA LEU A 393 5.71 -10.89 19.74
C LEU A 393 6.81 -10.73 18.69
N MET A 394 7.15 -9.48 18.33
CA MET A 394 8.25 -9.20 17.39
C MET A 394 9.60 -9.61 17.97
N GLY A 395 9.82 -9.41 19.29
CA GLY A 395 11.01 -9.90 20.00
C GLY A 395 11.15 -11.42 19.91
N ALA A 396 10.08 -12.16 20.19
CA ALA A 396 10.06 -13.62 20.12
C ALA A 396 10.35 -14.13 18.70
N LEU A 397 9.74 -13.56 17.67
CA LEU A 397 9.97 -13.91 16.27
C LEU A 397 11.42 -13.63 15.83
N ALA A 398 11.97 -12.49 16.24
CA ALA A 398 13.37 -12.16 15.98
C ALA A 398 14.30 -13.19 16.63
N LEU A 399 14.03 -13.58 17.90
CA LEU A 399 14.81 -14.59 18.61
C LEU A 399 14.70 -15.97 17.97
N GLU A 400 13.54 -16.32 17.43
CA GLU A 400 13.34 -17.62 16.78
C GLU A 400 14.09 -17.70 15.44
N LEU A 401 13.99 -16.66 14.59
CA LEU A 401 14.37 -16.73 13.18
C LEU A 401 15.75 -16.14 12.87
N ALA A 402 16.28 -15.21 13.67
CA ALA A 402 17.60 -14.62 13.46
C ALA A 402 18.67 -15.21 14.37
N ASP A 403 19.95 -15.06 14.00
CA ASP A 403 21.11 -15.45 14.80
C ASP A 403 21.59 -14.29 15.67
N ASN A 404 21.61 -13.07 15.11
CA ASN A 404 22.02 -11.85 15.78
C ASN A 404 20.87 -10.84 15.75
N ILE A 405 20.45 -10.38 16.91
CA ILE A 405 19.30 -9.51 17.09
C ILE A 405 19.76 -8.18 17.68
N VAL A 406 19.53 -7.08 17.00
CA VAL A 406 19.82 -5.74 17.49
C VAL A 406 18.49 -4.99 17.65
N VAL A 407 18.10 -4.78 18.92
CA VAL A 407 16.86 -4.05 19.24
C VAL A 407 17.19 -2.58 19.42
N THR A 408 16.45 -1.72 18.70
CA THR A 408 16.70 -0.28 18.65
C THR A 408 15.40 0.53 18.66
N SER A 409 15.53 1.85 18.62
CA SER A 409 14.38 2.77 18.45
C SER A 409 13.91 2.79 17.00
N ASP A 410 12.60 2.87 16.81
CA ASP A 410 11.95 3.21 15.55
C ASP A 410 11.49 4.68 15.59
N ASN A 411 10.19 4.95 15.57
CA ASN A 411 9.57 6.26 15.81
C ASN A 411 8.97 6.26 17.24
N PRO A 412 9.69 6.67 18.29
CA PRO A 412 9.20 6.60 19.66
C PRO A 412 8.02 7.55 19.94
N ARG A 413 7.86 8.61 19.14
CA ARG A 413 6.82 9.63 19.29
C ARG A 413 6.81 10.22 20.70
N THR A 414 5.68 10.12 21.44
CA THR A 414 5.58 10.66 22.80
C THR A 414 6.11 9.72 23.88
N GLU A 415 6.30 8.43 23.57
CA GLU A 415 6.82 7.43 24.51
C GLU A 415 8.35 7.53 24.69
N ASP A 416 8.84 7.00 25.80
CA ASP A 416 10.27 6.83 26.04
C ASP A 416 10.77 5.64 25.22
N PRO A 417 11.79 5.81 24.34
CA PRO A 417 12.32 4.72 23.52
C PRO A 417 12.87 3.56 24.33
N GLU A 418 13.41 3.81 25.54
CA GLU A 418 13.92 2.76 26.43
C GLU A 418 12.81 1.86 26.94
N LEU A 419 11.63 2.45 27.27
CA LEU A 419 10.49 1.65 27.72
C LEU A 419 9.91 0.79 26.60
N ILE A 420 9.92 1.29 25.35
CA ILE A 420 9.51 0.49 24.19
C ILE A 420 10.43 -0.72 24.00
N ILE A 421 11.75 -0.48 24.12
CA ILE A 421 12.77 -1.53 24.03
C ILE A 421 12.61 -2.54 25.18
N ASP A 422 12.33 -2.09 26.42
CA ASP A 422 12.08 -2.96 27.57
C ASP A 422 10.93 -3.94 27.31
N GLU A 423 9.83 -3.47 26.68
CA GLU A 423 8.70 -4.33 26.33
C GLU A 423 9.07 -5.40 25.29
N ILE A 424 9.93 -5.06 24.30
CA ILE A 424 10.46 -6.04 23.34
C ILE A 424 11.33 -7.08 24.08
N PHE A 425 12.18 -6.62 25.02
CA PHE A 425 13.07 -7.47 25.80
C PHE A 425 12.37 -8.44 26.74
N THR A 426 11.09 -8.26 27.04
CA THR A 426 10.30 -9.23 27.82
C THR A 426 10.30 -10.62 27.19
N ALA A 427 10.41 -10.72 25.86
CA ALA A 427 10.49 -11.99 25.11
C ALA A 427 11.93 -12.49 24.89
N LEU A 428 12.95 -11.71 25.23
CA LEU A 428 14.37 -11.99 24.96
C LEU A 428 15.15 -12.44 26.21
N GLN A 429 14.45 -12.91 27.25
CA GLN A 429 15.07 -13.27 28.54
C GLN A 429 15.93 -14.56 28.50
N ASN A 430 15.58 -15.50 27.62
CA ASN A 430 16.26 -16.80 27.50
C ASN A 430 16.86 -16.92 26.09
N VAL A 431 18.04 -16.35 25.90
CA VAL A 431 18.73 -16.38 24.60
C VAL A 431 19.38 -17.75 24.43
N PRO A 432 19.04 -18.56 23.39
CA PRO A 432 19.66 -19.82 23.09
C PRO A 432 21.15 -19.69 22.82
N GLU A 433 21.92 -20.76 23.09
CA GLU A 433 23.34 -20.83 22.74
C GLU A 433 23.53 -20.60 21.23
N GLY A 434 24.53 -19.79 20.90
CA GLY A 434 24.83 -19.41 19.49
C GLY A 434 24.05 -18.24 18.94
N LYS A 435 23.07 -17.71 19.69
CA LYS A 435 22.37 -16.46 19.34
C LYS A 435 22.86 -15.28 20.18
N HIS A 436 22.80 -14.10 19.63
CA HIS A 436 23.23 -12.87 20.30
C HIS A 436 22.14 -11.79 20.24
N VAL A 437 21.91 -11.13 21.37
CA VAL A 437 20.94 -10.04 21.49
C VAL A 437 21.67 -8.81 22.00
N THR A 438 21.56 -7.72 21.28
CA THR A 438 22.18 -6.42 21.58
C THR A 438 21.10 -5.36 21.71
N ARG A 439 21.26 -4.45 22.68
CA ARG A 439 20.39 -3.29 22.91
C ARG A 439 21.15 -2.02 22.56
N LEU A 440 20.66 -1.26 21.60
CA LEU A 440 21.21 0.04 21.20
C LEU A 440 20.06 0.97 20.85
N SER A 441 19.77 1.97 21.68
CA SER A 441 18.63 2.87 21.48
C SER A 441 18.79 3.79 20.29
N ASP A 442 20.01 4.25 20.02
CA ASP A 442 20.30 5.01 18.82
C ASP A 442 20.30 4.08 17.60
N ARG A 443 19.38 4.35 16.65
CA ARG A 443 19.20 3.51 15.48
C ARG A 443 20.41 3.54 14.53
N ARG A 444 21.09 4.69 14.43
CA ARG A 444 22.33 4.79 13.64
C ARG A 444 23.43 3.91 14.23
N GLU A 445 23.64 3.99 15.54
CA GLU A 445 24.61 3.14 16.24
C GLU A 445 24.26 1.65 16.08
N ALA A 446 22.98 1.29 16.18
CA ALA A 446 22.51 -0.07 16.00
C ALA A 446 22.80 -0.63 14.59
N ILE A 447 22.54 0.15 13.57
CA ILE A 447 22.85 -0.21 12.17
C ILE A 447 24.38 -0.33 12.00
N CYS A 448 25.14 0.68 12.43
CA CYS A 448 26.61 0.67 12.33
C CYS A 448 27.24 -0.51 13.08
N TYR A 449 26.69 -0.89 14.23
CA TYR A 449 27.12 -2.06 14.98
C TYR A 449 26.94 -3.35 14.17
N ALA A 450 25.75 -3.57 13.60
CA ALA A 450 25.50 -4.75 12.77
C ALA A 450 26.42 -4.78 11.53
N LEU A 451 26.64 -3.63 10.88
CA LEU A 451 27.55 -3.51 9.73
C LEU A 451 29.04 -3.77 10.10
N ALA A 452 29.44 -3.47 11.35
CA ALA A 452 30.81 -3.68 11.82
C ALA A 452 31.10 -5.14 12.14
N GLU A 453 30.13 -5.86 12.72
CA GLU A 453 30.27 -7.20 13.26
C GLU A 453 29.93 -8.31 12.25
N ALA A 454 29.22 -8.00 11.17
CA ALA A 454 28.84 -8.96 10.15
C ALA A 454 30.04 -9.47 9.35
N ALA A 455 30.05 -10.78 9.11
CA ALA A 455 31.05 -11.44 8.29
C ALA A 455 30.60 -11.58 6.83
N ALA A 456 31.51 -11.99 5.95
CA ALA A 456 31.15 -12.37 4.58
C ALA A 456 30.07 -13.47 4.61
N ASP A 457 29.16 -13.46 3.62
CA ASP A 457 28.04 -14.37 3.49
C ASP A 457 26.89 -14.19 4.53
N ASP A 458 27.02 -13.24 5.48
CA ASP A 458 25.92 -12.87 6.38
C ASP A 458 24.86 -12.05 5.63
N VAL A 459 23.65 -12.03 6.19
CA VAL A 459 22.56 -11.18 5.76
C VAL A 459 22.15 -10.27 6.91
N ILE A 460 22.12 -8.97 6.70
CA ILE A 460 21.62 -7.96 7.64
C ILE A 460 20.27 -7.47 7.15
N LEU A 461 19.23 -7.75 7.91
CA LEU A 461 17.88 -7.21 7.70
C LEU A 461 17.66 -6.01 8.63
N ILE A 462 17.45 -4.83 8.06
CA ILE A 462 17.07 -3.61 8.79
C ILE A 462 15.57 -3.41 8.56
N ALA A 463 14.77 -3.64 9.61
CA ALA A 463 13.32 -3.69 9.53
C ALA A 463 12.65 -2.54 10.32
N GLY A 464 11.46 -2.15 9.86
CA GLY A 464 10.57 -1.18 10.51
C GLY A 464 10.31 0.07 9.67
N LYS A 465 11.34 0.80 9.27
CA LYS A 465 11.21 2.09 8.59
C LYS A 465 11.07 1.97 7.07
N GLY A 466 11.77 1.03 6.46
CA GLY A 466 11.72 0.82 5.01
C GLY A 466 12.04 2.09 4.22
N HIS A 467 11.03 2.70 3.60
CA HIS A 467 11.14 3.92 2.79
C HIS A 467 11.03 5.23 3.58
N GLU A 468 10.75 5.16 4.89
CA GLU A 468 10.66 6.36 5.72
C GLU A 468 12.04 7.02 5.84
N ASN A 469 12.12 8.30 5.50
CA ASN A 469 13.32 9.13 5.59
C ASN A 469 13.32 10.08 6.79
N TYR A 470 12.54 9.74 7.83
CA TYR A 470 12.41 10.54 9.04
C TYR A 470 12.35 9.65 10.30
N GLN A 471 12.67 10.23 11.46
CA GLN A 471 12.40 9.66 12.76
C GLN A 471 11.63 10.66 13.62
N ILE A 472 10.47 10.24 14.17
CA ILE A 472 9.60 11.07 15.00
C ILE A 472 10.01 10.86 16.46
N LEU A 473 10.60 11.88 17.05
CA LEU A 473 10.95 11.97 18.45
C LEU A 473 9.86 12.76 19.23
N LYS A 474 9.96 12.79 20.55
CA LYS A 474 8.96 13.43 21.43
C LYS A 474 8.70 14.89 21.10
N ASP A 475 9.72 15.63 20.75
CA ASP A 475 9.72 17.08 20.56
C ASP A 475 9.98 17.53 19.12
N ARG A 476 10.42 16.63 18.26
CA ARG A 476 10.83 16.96 16.89
C ARG A 476 10.81 15.74 15.97
N THR A 477 10.75 16.02 14.67
CA THR A 477 11.04 15.05 13.61
C THR A 477 12.40 15.36 13.03
N ILE A 478 13.23 14.35 12.89
CA ILE A 478 14.57 14.45 12.28
C ILE A 478 14.60 13.68 10.97
N HIS A 479 15.50 14.08 10.07
CA HIS A 479 15.82 13.28 8.90
C HIS A 479 16.55 12.00 9.32
N PHE A 480 16.10 10.85 8.85
CA PHE A 480 16.73 9.56 9.14
C PHE A 480 16.29 8.52 8.11
N ASP A 481 17.23 8.00 7.35
CA ASP A 481 16.99 6.96 6.33
C ASP A 481 17.97 5.80 6.56
N ASP A 482 17.43 4.58 6.72
CA ASP A 482 18.21 3.38 7.00
C ASP A 482 19.23 3.09 5.89
N LYS A 483 18.87 3.30 4.63
CA LYS A 483 19.74 3.12 3.46
C LYS A 483 20.88 4.14 3.45
N GLU A 484 20.60 5.39 3.76
CA GLU A 484 21.62 6.43 3.83
C GLU A 484 22.68 6.09 4.88
N VAL A 485 22.28 5.61 6.05
CA VAL A 485 23.20 5.17 7.11
C VAL A 485 24.15 4.08 6.62
N VAL A 486 23.65 3.10 5.88
CA VAL A 486 24.47 2.03 5.30
C VAL A 486 25.47 2.61 4.27
N MET A 487 24.99 3.47 3.39
CA MET A 487 25.82 4.08 2.34
C MET A 487 26.93 4.97 2.93
N GLU A 488 26.62 5.79 3.94
CA GLU A 488 27.57 6.65 4.65
C GLU A 488 28.64 5.83 5.35
N TYR A 489 28.25 4.79 6.10
CA TYR A 489 29.18 3.92 6.82
C TYR A 489 30.26 3.31 5.91
N TRP A 490 29.90 2.91 4.69
CA TRP A 490 30.84 2.34 3.73
C TRP A 490 31.58 3.38 2.91
N SER A 491 31.04 4.58 2.73
CA SER A 491 31.75 5.71 2.12
C SER A 491 32.91 6.19 2.99
N ASP A 492 32.68 6.30 4.31
CA ASP A 492 33.71 6.73 5.27
C ASP A 492 34.83 5.69 5.46
N LYS A 493 34.53 4.39 5.22
CA LYS A 493 35.56 3.32 5.26
C LYS A 493 36.41 3.22 3.99
N LYS A 494 36.01 3.86 2.88
CA LYS A 494 36.78 3.89 1.62
C LYS A 494 37.75 5.05 1.56
N CYS A 495 37.68 5.99 2.49
CA CYS A 495 38.65 7.06 2.72
C CYS A 495 39.65 6.66 3.82
#